data_da711d9d5284558ab149aee3e8ea6066
#
_entry.id   da711d9d5284558ab149aee3e8ea6066
#
_cell.length_a   1.000
_cell.length_b   1.000
_cell.length_c   1.000
_cell.angle_alpha   90.00
_cell.angle_beta   90.00
_cell.angle_gamma   90.00
#
_symmetry.space_group_name_H-M   'P 1'
#
loop_
_entity.id
_entity.type
_entity.pdbx_description
1 polymer ?
#
loop_
_entity_poly.entity_id
_entity_poly.type
_entity_poly.pdbx_seq_one_letter_code
_entity_poly.pdbx_strand_id
1 'polypeptide(L)'
;QNYVIPTSSLEKSLLVGDYLFVSKVSYGPRKPNTPLTMPLTQHTMPVTGGKSYIEWPQWPYERVKGLGNVELNDIVVFNYPTGDTIVSNPQFAANDFYKMVSDISVELNHGQYPLVDSLSAADERKAYEQFLAKGRKYIANHPEVFGKVDWRPVDRRENYVKRCVGLPGQTLQIKDKIIYLDGVPNKEPDNVQYSYYVTTKRPINEKLRRELGISKEDLANHNANGTYYYLPLTQKAYETLSKRTDIVEKITPVVEEHGQGLYPVNKYTGWSVDNYGPLWIPKRGETIALTLDNLPFYERPIAVYEGNDLQVRDGKIYINGKESSEYTFAMDYYWMQGDNRHNSLDSRFWGFVPEDHIVGKPILIWLSLDKDRGW
;
A
#
# COMPACT_ATOMS: atom_id res chain seq x y z
N GLN A 1 -16.62 1.79 -14.99
CA GLN A 1 -15.40 1.17 -15.53
C GLN A 1 -15.24 -0.21 -14.95
N ASN A 2 -14.81 -1.20 -15.75
CA ASN A 2 -14.61 -2.58 -15.31
C ASN A 2 -13.19 -2.81 -14.86
N TYR A 3 -13.04 -3.56 -13.78
CA TYR A 3 -11.75 -4.01 -13.25
C TYR A 3 -11.87 -5.48 -12.83
N VAL A 4 -10.76 -6.20 -12.87
CA VAL A 4 -10.65 -7.56 -12.34
C VAL A 4 -9.74 -7.55 -11.11
N ILE A 5 -10.07 -8.35 -10.11
CA ILE A 5 -9.25 -8.53 -8.90
C ILE A 5 -8.19 -9.58 -9.16
N PRO A 6 -6.89 -9.21 -9.21
CA PRO A 6 -5.84 -10.16 -9.51
C PRO A 6 -5.18 -10.81 -8.28
N THR A 7 -5.39 -10.24 -7.07
CA THR A 7 -4.67 -10.63 -5.85
C THR A 7 -5.60 -10.85 -4.67
N SER A 8 -5.16 -11.62 -3.67
CA SER A 8 -5.91 -11.98 -2.47
C SER A 8 -5.85 -10.94 -1.33
N SER A 9 -5.34 -9.73 -1.57
CA SER A 9 -5.16 -8.71 -0.52
C SER A 9 -6.47 -8.21 0.12
N LEU A 10 -7.60 -8.36 -0.57
CA LEU A 10 -8.97 -8.13 -0.07
C LEU A 10 -9.79 -9.42 0.01
N GLU A 11 -9.11 -10.57 0.16
CA GLU A 11 -9.75 -11.87 0.31
C GLU A 11 -10.91 -11.81 1.33
N LYS A 12 -12.00 -12.52 1.08
CA LYS A 12 -13.31 -12.48 1.77
C LYS A 12 -14.16 -11.22 1.51
N SER A 13 -13.57 -10.08 1.13
CA SER A 13 -14.34 -8.90 0.69
C SER A 13 -14.49 -8.87 -0.82
N LEU A 14 -13.39 -9.10 -1.54
CA LEU A 14 -13.32 -9.25 -3.00
C LEU A 14 -12.38 -10.42 -3.31
N LEU A 15 -12.85 -11.36 -4.11
CA LEU A 15 -12.09 -12.57 -4.44
C LEU A 15 -11.26 -12.38 -5.71
N VAL A 16 -10.17 -13.12 -5.81
CA VAL A 16 -9.41 -13.21 -7.06
C VAL A 16 -10.32 -13.76 -8.16
N GLY A 17 -10.43 -13.03 -9.28
CA GLY A 17 -11.33 -13.36 -10.38
C GLY A 17 -12.67 -12.63 -10.34
N ASP A 18 -12.92 -11.78 -9.33
CA ASP A 18 -14.07 -10.88 -9.33
C ASP A 18 -13.89 -9.76 -10.35
N TYR A 19 -14.93 -9.55 -11.17
CA TYR A 19 -15.03 -8.44 -12.10
C TYR A 19 -15.95 -7.36 -11.53
N LEU A 20 -15.39 -6.17 -11.34
CA LEU A 20 -16.03 -5.07 -10.62
C LEU A 20 -16.54 -3.99 -11.56
N PHE A 21 -17.76 -3.51 -11.30
CA PHE A 21 -18.16 -2.18 -11.75
C PHE A 21 -17.73 -1.14 -10.73
N VAL A 22 -16.90 -0.18 -11.17
CA VAL A 22 -16.41 0.93 -10.34
C VAL A 22 -17.10 2.22 -10.74
N SER A 23 -17.79 2.82 -9.79
CA SER A 23 -18.44 4.12 -9.91
C SER A 23 -17.43 5.24 -9.67
N LYS A 24 -17.16 6.03 -10.69
CA LYS A 24 -16.38 7.27 -10.53
C LYS A 24 -17.23 8.42 -9.98
N VAL A 25 -18.54 8.36 -10.21
CA VAL A 25 -19.50 9.40 -9.77
C VAL A 25 -19.63 9.40 -8.24
N SER A 26 -19.40 8.28 -7.56
CA SER A 26 -19.48 8.20 -6.10
C SER A 26 -18.61 9.25 -5.42
N TYR A 27 -17.35 9.40 -5.85
CA TYR A 27 -16.41 10.39 -5.31
C TYR A 27 -16.16 11.58 -6.24
N GLY A 28 -16.83 11.61 -7.38
CA GLY A 28 -16.64 12.58 -8.45
C GLY A 28 -15.55 12.17 -9.45
N PRO A 29 -15.89 12.19 -10.76
CA PRO A 29 -14.92 11.84 -11.79
C PRO A 29 -13.79 12.88 -11.85
N ARG A 30 -12.58 12.38 -11.96
CA ARG A 30 -11.37 13.18 -12.17
C ARG A 30 -11.21 13.49 -13.64
N LYS A 31 -10.85 14.73 -14.00
CA LYS A 31 -10.38 15.05 -15.36
C LYS A 31 -9.10 14.25 -15.64
N PRO A 32 -8.92 13.71 -16.86
CA PRO A 32 -7.70 13.00 -17.20
C PRO A 32 -6.50 13.96 -17.18
N ASN A 33 -5.40 13.55 -16.55
CA ASN A 33 -4.15 14.31 -16.64
C ASN A 33 -3.60 14.26 -18.08
N THR A 34 -3.78 13.10 -18.76
CA THR A 34 -3.36 12.89 -20.16
C THR A 34 -4.58 12.80 -21.07
N PRO A 35 -5.07 13.93 -21.62
CA PRO A 35 -6.28 13.95 -22.44
C PRO A 35 -6.13 13.19 -23.77
N LEU A 36 -4.91 13.14 -24.32
CA LEU A 36 -4.63 12.46 -25.58
C LEU A 36 -4.18 11.02 -25.30
N THR A 37 -5.13 10.09 -25.31
CA THR A 37 -4.89 8.69 -25.00
C THR A 37 -5.71 7.77 -25.90
N MET A 38 -5.15 6.59 -26.18
CA MET A 38 -5.88 5.56 -26.90
C MET A 38 -7.00 4.98 -25.99
N PRO A 39 -8.24 4.91 -26.48
CA PRO A 39 -9.34 4.32 -25.75
C PRO A 39 -9.06 2.87 -25.35
N LEU A 40 -9.61 2.45 -24.19
CA LEU A 40 -9.54 1.09 -23.65
C LEU A 40 -8.13 0.57 -23.32
N THR A 41 -7.14 1.47 -23.23
CA THR A 41 -5.78 1.13 -22.78
C THR A 41 -5.46 1.86 -21.49
N GLN A 42 -4.63 1.26 -20.61
CA GLN A 42 -4.17 1.90 -19.38
C GLN A 42 -2.92 2.76 -19.63
N HIS A 43 -1.83 2.14 -20.04
CA HIS A 43 -0.54 2.83 -20.24
C HIS A 43 0.26 2.29 -21.43
N THR A 44 -0.02 1.05 -21.88
CA THR A 44 0.76 0.38 -22.92
C THR A 44 -0.13 -0.07 -24.07
N MET A 45 0.33 0.11 -25.28
CA MET A 45 -0.32 -0.35 -26.51
C MET A 45 -0.25 -1.89 -26.58
N PRO A 46 -1.38 -2.59 -26.78
CA PRO A 46 -1.42 -4.06 -26.71
C PRO A 46 -0.59 -4.77 -27.78
N VAL A 47 -0.34 -4.14 -28.93
CA VAL A 47 0.39 -4.77 -30.04
C VAL A 47 1.84 -4.32 -30.11
N THR A 48 2.09 -3.03 -29.95
CA THR A 48 3.42 -2.44 -30.16
C THR A 48 4.25 -2.33 -28.87
N GLY A 49 3.63 -2.48 -27.69
CA GLY A 49 4.29 -2.32 -26.40
C GLY A 49 4.67 -0.85 -26.05
N GLY A 50 4.40 0.10 -26.94
CA GLY A 50 4.69 1.50 -26.71
C GLY A 50 3.69 2.19 -25.76
N LYS A 51 3.97 3.48 -25.39
CA LYS A 51 3.04 4.28 -24.59
C LYS A 51 1.71 4.46 -25.34
N SER A 52 0.58 4.26 -24.66
CA SER A 52 -0.77 4.41 -25.22
C SER A 52 -1.32 5.83 -25.07
N TYR A 53 -0.51 6.77 -24.64
CA TYR A 53 -0.86 8.17 -24.39
C TYR A 53 0.27 9.09 -24.83
N ILE A 54 -0.09 10.35 -25.06
CA ILE A 54 0.86 11.42 -25.34
C ILE A 54 1.05 12.22 -24.04
N GLU A 55 2.30 12.48 -23.67
CA GLU A 55 2.66 13.13 -22.40
C GLU A 55 2.36 14.63 -22.37
N TRP A 56 2.11 15.22 -23.51
CA TRP A 56 1.75 16.64 -23.63
C TRP A 56 0.56 16.82 -24.59
N PRO A 57 -0.44 17.68 -24.25
CA PRO A 57 -0.54 18.47 -23.02
C PRO A 57 -0.93 17.62 -21.80
N GLN A 58 -0.52 18.09 -20.62
CA GLN A 58 -1.03 17.58 -19.34
C GLN A 58 -1.97 18.61 -18.72
N TRP A 59 -3.11 18.12 -18.23
CA TRP A 59 -4.04 18.94 -17.48
C TRP A 59 -3.78 18.82 -15.98
N PRO A 60 -3.90 19.93 -15.23
CA PRO A 60 -3.80 19.89 -13.78
C PRO A 60 -4.92 19.03 -13.19
N TYR A 61 -4.67 18.52 -11.98
CA TYR A 61 -5.68 17.77 -11.24
C TYR A 61 -6.92 18.64 -11.01
N GLU A 62 -8.05 18.11 -11.42
CA GLU A 62 -9.37 18.67 -11.16
C GLU A 62 -10.38 17.53 -11.04
N ARG A 63 -11.24 17.61 -10.04
CA ARG A 63 -12.30 16.65 -9.79
C ARG A 63 -13.66 17.33 -9.84
N VAL A 64 -14.58 16.75 -10.60
CA VAL A 64 -15.98 17.19 -10.61
C VAL A 64 -16.63 16.72 -9.30
N LYS A 65 -17.55 17.49 -8.75
CA LYS A 65 -18.27 17.13 -7.54
C LYS A 65 -18.96 15.76 -7.67
N GLY A 66 -18.71 14.87 -6.73
CA GLY A 66 -19.32 13.56 -6.63
C GLY A 66 -20.62 13.56 -5.82
N LEU A 67 -21.18 12.35 -5.64
CA LEU A 67 -22.33 12.11 -4.75
C LEU A 67 -21.95 12.13 -3.28
N GLY A 68 -20.68 11.84 -2.95
CA GLY A 68 -20.14 11.82 -1.60
C GLY A 68 -18.62 11.87 -1.62
N ASN A 69 -18.03 11.69 -0.45
CA ASN A 69 -16.59 11.59 -0.25
C ASN A 69 -16.20 10.15 0.08
N VAL A 70 -14.89 9.87 0.12
CA VAL A 70 -14.38 8.61 0.66
C VAL A 70 -14.70 8.56 2.15
N GLU A 71 -15.32 7.49 2.59
CA GLU A 71 -15.69 7.26 3.98
C GLU A 71 -14.81 6.16 4.61
N LEU A 72 -14.77 6.15 5.94
CA LEU A 72 -14.06 5.11 6.68
C LEU A 72 -14.67 3.73 6.37
N ASN A 73 -13.78 2.76 6.14
CA ASN A 73 -14.09 1.39 5.72
C ASN A 73 -14.62 1.23 4.28
N ASP A 74 -14.69 2.28 3.48
CA ASP A 74 -14.96 2.13 2.05
C ASP A 74 -13.87 1.31 1.36
N ILE A 75 -14.27 0.42 0.44
CA ILE A 75 -13.35 -0.18 -0.52
C ILE A 75 -13.17 0.82 -1.66
N VAL A 76 -11.93 1.20 -1.94
CA VAL A 76 -11.59 2.28 -2.86
C VAL A 76 -10.66 1.77 -3.95
N VAL A 77 -10.98 2.09 -5.21
CA VAL A 77 -10.05 1.94 -6.33
C VAL A 77 -9.28 3.24 -6.50
N PHE A 78 -7.97 3.14 -6.60
CA PHE A 78 -7.07 4.28 -6.76
C PHE A 78 -5.87 3.92 -7.64
N ASN A 79 -5.23 4.92 -8.22
CA ASN A 79 -3.95 4.73 -8.90
C ASN A 79 -2.85 4.55 -7.87
N TYR A 80 -1.96 3.60 -8.12
CA TYR A 80 -0.88 3.26 -7.20
C TYR A 80 0.03 4.46 -6.91
N PRO A 81 0.26 4.81 -5.63
CA PRO A 81 1.05 5.97 -5.26
C PRO A 81 2.56 5.66 -5.31
N THR A 82 3.06 5.29 -6.50
CA THR A 82 4.49 4.99 -6.75
C THR A 82 5.41 6.20 -6.60
N GLY A 83 4.84 7.38 -6.34
CA GLY A 83 5.59 8.62 -6.39
C GLY A 83 5.74 9.15 -7.82
N ASP A 84 6.83 9.84 -8.10
CA ASP A 84 7.15 10.45 -9.39
C ASP A 84 8.00 9.56 -10.30
N THR A 85 8.55 8.48 -9.77
CA THR A 85 9.58 7.68 -10.42
C THR A 85 9.15 6.23 -10.59
N ILE A 86 9.37 5.67 -11.77
CA ILE A 86 9.21 4.25 -12.09
C ILE A 86 10.44 3.76 -12.85
N VAL A 87 10.57 2.44 -12.96
CA VAL A 87 11.50 1.80 -13.91
C VAL A 87 10.71 1.27 -15.11
N SER A 88 11.31 1.31 -16.31
CA SER A 88 10.58 0.99 -17.53
C SER A 88 10.47 -0.51 -17.82
N ASN A 89 11.24 -1.37 -17.13
CA ASN A 89 11.06 -2.81 -17.27
C ASN A 89 9.69 -3.22 -16.72
N PRO A 90 8.82 -3.86 -17.54
CA PRO A 90 7.45 -4.23 -17.15
C PRO A 90 7.37 -5.11 -15.89
N GLN A 91 8.39 -5.92 -15.62
CA GLN A 91 8.45 -6.77 -14.43
C GLN A 91 8.48 -5.97 -13.13
N PHE A 92 9.06 -4.78 -13.15
CA PHE A 92 9.25 -3.92 -11.97
C PHE A 92 8.44 -2.63 -12.03
N ALA A 93 7.82 -2.31 -13.17
CA ALA A 93 7.14 -1.01 -13.40
C ALA A 93 5.94 -0.76 -12.46
N ALA A 94 5.39 -1.82 -11.85
CA ALA A 94 4.32 -1.73 -10.85
C ALA A 94 4.83 -1.65 -9.40
N ASN A 95 6.15 -1.66 -9.18
CA ASN A 95 6.74 -1.60 -7.85
C ASN A 95 6.95 -0.14 -7.41
N ASP A 96 6.88 0.11 -6.11
CA ASP A 96 7.29 1.40 -5.53
C ASP A 96 8.80 1.57 -5.68
N PHE A 97 9.22 2.60 -6.45
CA PHE A 97 10.63 2.88 -6.70
C PHE A 97 11.42 3.14 -5.42
N TYR A 98 10.85 3.85 -4.46
CA TYR A 98 11.52 4.19 -3.20
C TYR A 98 11.74 2.95 -2.34
N LYS A 99 10.74 2.06 -2.29
CA LYS A 99 10.90 0.76 -1.63
C LYS A 99 11.95 -0.09 -2.35
N MET A 100 11.93 -0.17 -3.66
CA MET A 100 12.92 -0.90 -4.46
C MET A 100 14.34 -0.38 -4.19
N VAL A 101 14.52 0.93 -4.12
CA VAL A 101 15.80 1.55 -3.75
C VAL A 101 16.23 1.10 -2.35
N SER A 102 15.31 1.09 -1.38
CA SER A 102 15.59 0.64 -0.02
C SER A 102 15.98 -0.84 0.02
N ASP A 103 15.20 -1.72 -0.62
CA ASP A 103 15.44 -3.16 -0.65
C ASP A 103 16.83 -3.49 -1.25
N ILE A 104 17.18 -2.86 -2.38
CA ILE A 104 18.49 -3.00 -3.00
C ILE A 104 19.60 -2.44 -2.10
N SER A 105 19.36 -1.32 -1.42
CA SER A 105 20.34 -0.77 -0.49
C SER A 105 20.62 -1.71 0.67
N VAL A 106 19.58 -2.39 1.18
CA VAL A 106 19.72 -3.44 2.21
C VAL A 106 20.56 -4.60 1.69
N GLU A 107 20.27 -5.09 0.48
CA GLU A 107 21.03 -6.19 -0.15
C GLU A 107 22.50 -5.81 -0.33
N LEU A 108 22.79 -4.63 -0.87
CA LEU A 108 24.16 -4.11 -1.03
C LEU A 108 24.88 -3.87 0.30
N ASN A 109 24.16 -3.75 1.38
CA ASN A 109 24.68 -3.58 2.73
C ASN A 109 24.60 -4.87 3.59
N HIS A 110 24.64 -6.03 2.93
CA HIS A 110 24.64 -7.36 3.57
C HIS A 110 23.43 -7.62 4.50
N GLY A 111 22.27 -7.11 4.12
CA GLY A 111 21.02 -7.30 4.87
C GLY A 111 20.82 -6.33 6.04
N GLN A 112 21.68 -5.30 6.16
CA GLN A 112 21.65 -4.38 7.29
C GLN A 112 21.15 -2.99 6.90
N TYR A 113 20.32 -2.42 7.75
CA TYR A 113 19.95 -1.00 7.73
C TYR A 113 21.03 -0.13 8.40
N PRO A 114 21.01 1.20 8.20
CA PRO A 114 21.87 2.10 8.93
C PRO A 114 21.69 1.94 10.45
N LEU A 115 22.79 1.88 11.18
CA LEU A 115 22.76 1.93 12.64
C LEU A 115 22.55 3.39 13.05
N VAL A 116 21.39 3.67 13.65
CA VAL A 116 20.97 5.04 13.96
C VAL A 116 20.73 5.27 15.45
N ASP A 117 20.95 4.25 16.29
CA ASP A 117 20.83 4.37 17.73
C ASP A 117 21.67 5.53 18.25
N SER A 118 21.02 6.44 18.97
CA SER A 118 21.63 7.66 19.54
C SER A 118 22.09 8.73 18.55
N LEU A 119 21.72 8.65 17.28
CA LEU A 119 21.99 9.71 16.31
C LEU A 119 21.00 10.87 16.46
N SER A 120 21.46 12.09 16.12
CA SER A 120 20.57 13.22 15.91
C SER A 120 19.71 12.98 14.65
N ALA A 121 18.54 13.62 14.54
CA ALA A 121 17.69 13.52 13.35
C ALA A 121 18.44 13.94 12.06
N ALA A 122 19.36 14.88 12.16
CA ALA A 122 20.20 15.32 11.04
C ALA A 122 21.20 14.23 10.61
N ASP A 123 21.83 13.57 11.58
CA ASP A 123 22.81 12.50 11.31
C ASP A 123 22.09 11.23 10.83
N GLU A 124 20.95 10.89 11.39
CA GLU A 124 20.10 9.80 10.91
C GLU A 124 19.71 10.03 9.44
N ARG A 125 19.22 11.23 9.12
CA ARG A 125 18.88 11.61 7.73
C ARG A 125 20.07 11.41 6.81
N LYS A 126 21.25 11.92 7.16
CA LYS A 126 22.48 11.78 6.37
C LYS A 126 22.87 10.30 6.17
N ALA A 127 22.75 9.48 7.21
CA ALA A 127 23.01 8.05 7.12
C ALA A 127 22.08 7.37 6.12
N TYR A 128 20.77 7.65 6.19
CA TYR A 128 19.78 7.11 5.24
C TYR A 128 19.96 7.65 3.82
N GLU A 129 20.31 8.91 3.63
CA GLU A 129 20.61 9.48 2.30
C GLU A 129 21.78 8.76 1.63
N GLN A 130 22.87 8.53 2.38
CA GLN A 130 24.03 7.77 1.90
C GLN A 130 23.69 6.30 1.60
N PHE A 131 22.88 5.69 2.44
CA PHE A 131 22.42 4.33 2.29
C PHE A 131 21.56 4.17 1.03
N LEU A 132 20.52 4.99 0.87
CA LEU A 132 19.61 4.95 -0.27
C LEU A 132 20.30 5.39 -1.59
N ALA A 133 21.33 6.21 -1.53
CA ALA A 133 22.11 6.57 -2.71
C ALA A 133 22.78 5.35 -3.36
N LYS A 134 23.16 4.33 -2.59
CA LYS A 134 23.74 3.07 -3.12
C LYS A 134 22.72 2.34 -4.01
N GLY A 135 21.47 2.17 -3.52
CA GLY A 135 20.41 1.53 -4.28
C GLY A 135 20.03 2.30 -5.55
N ARG A 136 19.90 3.63 -5.45
CA ARG A 136 19.65 4.49 -6.64
C ARG A 136 20.74 4.33 -7.69
N LYS A 137 21.99 4.37 -7.27
CA LYS A 137 23.15 4.19 -8.16
C LYS A 137 23.15 2.79 -8.79
N TYR A 138 22.81 1.77 -8.03
CA TYR A 138 22.73 0.41 -8.54
C TYR A 138 21.65 0.30 -9.64
N ILE A 139 20.43 0.77 -9.38
CA ILE A 139 19.34 0.76 -10.38
C ILE A 139 19.75 1.51 -11.65
N ALA A 140 20.33 2.70 -11.51
CA ALA A 140 20.77 3.52 -12.65
C ALA A 140 21.86 2.86 -13.48
N ASN A 141 22.73 2.06 -12.86
CA ASN A 141 23.84 1.38 -13.52
C ASN A 141 23.48 0.01 -14.11
N HIS A 142 22.25 -0.49 -13.88
CA HIS A 142 21.79 -1.79 -14.41
C HIS A 142 20.52 -1.65 -15.26
N PRO A 143 20.58 -0.86 -16.36
CA PRO A 143 19.42 -0.68 -17.24
C PRO A 143 19.01 -1.97 -17.95
N GLU A 144 19.89 -2.97 -18.05
CA GLU A 144 19.58 -4.31 -18.57
C GLU A 144 18.60 -5.07 -17.68
N VAL A 145 18.57 -4.78 -16.37
CA VAL A 145 17.66 -5.40 -15.39
C VAL A 145 16.41 -4.55 -15.21
N PHE A 146 16.59 -3.27 -14.92
CA PHE A 146 15.49 -2.37 -14.50
C PHE A 146 14.89 -1.58 -15.68
N GLY A 147 15.54 -1.54 -16.83
CA GLY A 147 15.21 -0.61 -17.90
C GLY A 147 15.68 0.81 -17.56
N LYS A 148 15.04 1.80 -18.18
CA LYS A 148 15.30 3.22 -17.88
C LYS A 148 14.48 3.67 -16.69
N VAL A 149 15.06 4.56 -15.89
CA VAL A 149 14.31 5.32 -14.90
C VAL A 149 13.45 6.34 -15.66
N ASP A 150 12.14 6.31 -15.42
CA ASP A 150 11.15 7.11 -16.13
C ASP A 150 10.09 7.60 -15.11
N TRP A 151 9.09 8.32 -15.57
CA TRP A 151 7.96 8.74 -14.77
C TRP A 151 6.64 8.40 -15.48
N ARG A 152 5.55 8.37 -14.74
CA ARG A 152 4.23 8.08 -15.31
C ARG A 152 3.18 9.00 -14.68
N PRO A 153 2.35 9.69 -15.49
CA PRO A 153 1.24 10.48 -14.99
C PRO A 153 0.32 9.66 -14.08
N VAL A 154 -0.31 10.30 -13.10
CA VAL A 154 -1.13 9.62 -12.09
C VAL A 154 -2.22 8.73 -12.73
N ASP A 155 -2.90 9.25 -13.76
CA ASP A 155 -3.98 8.52 -14.45
C ASP A 155 -3.49 7.35 -15.34
N ARG A 156 -2.18 7.16 -15.45
CA ARG A 156 -1.53 6.07 -16.20
C ARG A 156 -0.84 5.04 -15.32
N ARG A 157 -0.89 5.22 -13.99
CA ARG A 157 -0.33 4.26 -13.03
C ARG A 157 -1.29 3.07 -12.85
N GLU A 158 -0.76 1.99 -12.28
CA GLU A 158 -1.54 0.79 -11.98
C GLU A 158 -2.74 1.11 -11.09
N ASN A 159 -3.83 0.38 -11.28
CA ASN A 159 -5.01 0.52 -10.42
C ASN A 159 -4.92 -0.48 -9.27
N TYR A 160 -5.01 0.03 -8.06
CA TYR A 160 -5.05 -0.75 -6.83
C TYR A 160 -6.44 -0.63 -6.19
N VAL A 161 -6.79 -1.62 -5.40
CA VAL A 161 -8.01 -1.61 -4.59
C VAL A 161 -7.65 -2.00 -3.17
N LYS A 162 -8.05 -1.15 -2.19
CA LYS A 162 -7.85 -1.36 -0.76
C LYS A 162 -9.01 -0.79 0.02
N ARG A 163 -9.04 -1.08 1.32
CA ARG A 163 -9.97 -0.46 2.25
C ARG A 163 -9.40 0.82 2.81
N CYS A 164 -10.19 1.89 2.83
CA CYS A 164 -9.85 3.13 3.51
C CYS A 164 -10.00 2.94 5.03
N VAL A 165 -8.89 2.93 5.75
CA VAL A 165 -8.88 2.73 7.20
C VAL A 165 -8.40 3.96 7.97
N GLY A 166 -8.16 5.07 7.28
CA GLY A 166 -7.83 6.35 7.88
C GLY A 166 -8.17 7.49 6.93
N LEU A 167 -8.83 8.52 7.46
CA LEU A 167 -9.31 9.69 6.75
C LEU A 167 -8.39 10.90 6.96
N PRO A 168 -8.44 11.92 6.09
CA PRO A 168 -7.68 13.15 6.25
C PRO A 168 -7.90 13.81 7.62
N GLY A 169 -6.81 14.20 8.29
CA GLY A 169 -6.83 14.85 9.59
C GLY A 169 -6.84 13.92 10.79
N GLN A 170 -7.01 12.61 10.60
CA GLN A 170 -6.98 11.64 11.70
C GLN A 170 -5.55 11.22 12.02
N THR A 171 -5.31 10.87 13.28
CA THR A 171 -4.07 10.20 13.71
C THR A 171 -4.30 8.70 13.78
N LEU A 172 -3.63 7.96 12.90
CA LEU A 172 -3.70 6.51 12.84
C LEU A 172 -2.61 5.88 13.71
N GLN A 173 -2.99 4.87 14.46
CA GLN A 173 -2.06 4.01 15.19
C GLN A 173 -2.56 2.56 15.13
N ILE A 174 -1.65 1.61 14.92
CA ILE A 174 -1.94 0.18 15.06
C ILE A 174 -1.26 -0.30 16.33
N LYS A 175 -2.02 -0.94 17.23
CA LYS A 175 -1.52 -1.58 18.46
C LYS A 175 -2.05 -3.01 18.49
N ASP A 176 -1.15 -3.95 18.52
CA ASP A 176 -1.50 -5.38 18.55
C ASP A 176 -2.56 -5.74 17.51
N LYS A 177 -2.34 -5.29 16.25
CA LYS A 177 -3.20 -5.47 15.07
C LYS A 177 -4.44 -4.57 15.02
N ILE A 178 -4.86 -3.98 16.14
CA ILE A 178 -6.06 -3.11 16.21
C ILE A 178 -5.70 -1.72 15.71
N ILE A 179 -6.47 -1.22 14.76
CA ILE A 179 -6.35 0.17 14.26
C ILE A 179 -7.06 1.11 15.20
N TYR A 180 -6.36 2.12 15.65
CA TYR A 180 -6.90 3.27 16.41
C TYR A 180 -6.87 4.51 15.53
N LEU A 181 -7.95 5.28 15.55
CA LEU A 181 -8.07 6.59 14.92
C LEU A 181 -8.36 7.62 16.00
N ASP A 182 -7.48 8.61 16.14
CA ASP A 182 -7.53 9.60 17.21
C ASP A 182 -7.67 9.00 18.62
N GLY A 183 -7.00 7.85 18.82
CA GLY A 183 -7.01 7.10 20.07
C GLY A 183 -8.23 6.20 20.29
N VAL A 184 -9.19 6.18 19.35
CA VAL A 184 -10.39 5.33 19.42
C VAL A 184 -10.21 4.12 18.52
N PRO A 185 -10.48 2.88 19.00
CA PRO A 185 -10.37 1.68 18.18
C PRO A 185 -11.40 1.71 17.04
N ASN A 186 -10.92 1.51 15.82
CA ASN A 186 -11.78 1.36 14.64
C ASN A 186 -12.45 -0.02 14.65
N LYS A 187 -13.76 -0.06 14.43
CA LYS A 187 -14.47 -1.34 14.25
C LYS A 187 -14.09 -1.92 12.89
N GLU A 188 -13.34 -3.01 12.89
CA GLU A 188 -12.98 -3.71 11.66
C GLU A 188 -14.19 -4.45 11.06
N PRO A 189 -14.24 -4.54 9.72
CA PRO A 189 -15.19 -5.43 9.03
C PRO A 189 -14.93 -6.91 9.37
N ASP A 190 -15.99 -7.72 9.36
CA ASP A 190 -15.93 -9.15 9.70
C ASP A 190 -15.02 -9.98 8.78
N ASN A 191 -14.72 -9.45 7.59
CA ASN A 191 -13.89 -10.11 6.56
C ASN A 191 -12.39 -9.90 6.75
N VAL A 192 -11.96 -9.07 7.69
CA VAL A 192 -10.54 -8.87 8.00
C VAL A 192 -9.96 -10.18 8.52
N GLN A 193 -8.78 -10.52 8.03
CA GLN A 193 -8.09 -11.75 8.41
C GLN A 193 -6.61 -11.49 8.74
N TYR A 194 -6.14 -12.28 9.70
CA TYR A 194 -4.76 -12.32 10.16
C TYR A 194 -4.20 -13.73 9.98
N SER A 195 -2.88 -13.85 9.89
CA SER A 195 -2.24 -15.15 9.71
C SER A 195 -1.97 -15.85 11.04
N TYR A 196 -2.10 -17.17 11.00
CA TYR A 196 -1.87 -18.06 12.13
C TYR A 196 -1.09 -19.30 11.69
N TYR A 197 -0.23 -19.78 12.58
CA TYR A 197 0.31 -21.14 12.51
C TYR A 197 -0.66 -22.08 13.20
N VAL A 198 -1.14 -23.10 12.49
CA VAL A 198 -2.13 -24.05 12.96
C VAL A 198 -1.55 -25.45 12.93
N THR A 199 -1.42 -26.08 14.10
CA THR A 199 -1.04 -27.49 14.24
C THR A 199 -2.30 -28.33 14.42
N THR A 200 -2.43 -29.40 13.63
CA THR A 200 -3.59 -30.27 13.65
C THR A 200 -3.21 -31.74 13.84
N LYS A 201 -4.08 -32.51 14.46
CA LYS A 201 -3.93 -33.97 14.68
C LYS A 201 -4.09 -34.80 13.41
N ARG A 202 -4.74 -34.21 12.40
CA ARG A 202 -5.01 -34.80 11.07
C ARG A 202 -5.23 -33.67 10.06
N PRO A 203 -5.09 -33.94 8.76
CA PRO A 203 -5.30 -32.93 7.73
C PRO A 203 -6.70 -32.31 7.76
N ILE A 204 -6.77 -31.03 7.46
CA ILE A 204 -8.04 -30.29 7.30
C ILE A 204 -8.73 -30.81 6.03
N ASN A 205 -9.93 -31.36 6.19
CA ASN A 205 -10.68 -31.86 5.05
C ASN A 205 -11.44 -30.76 4.31
N GLU A 206 -11.91 -31.07 3.12
CA GLU A 206 -12.60 -30.14 2.22
C GLU A 206 -13.88 -29.53 2.85
N LYS A 207 -14.60 -30.30 3.67
CA LYS A 207 -15.80 -29.79 4.36
C LYS A 207 -15.45 -28.69 5.36
N LEU A 208 -14.45 -28.92 6.20
CA LEU A 208 -13.98 -27.94 7.19
C LEU A 208 -13.36 -26.74 6.51
N ARG A 209 -12.55 -26.94 5.45
CA ARG A 209 -12.00 -25.86 4.64
C ARG A 209 -13.09 -24.90 4.17
N ARG A 210 -14.17 -25.43 3.57
CA ARG A 210 -15.31 -24.62 3.11
C ARG A 210 -16.06 -23.93 4.24
N GLU A 211 -16.26 -24.60 5.36
CA GLU A 211 -16.88 -24.02 6.55
C GLU A 211 -16.10 -22.82 7.09
N LEU A 212 -14.78 -22.91 7.09
CA LEU A 212 -13.88 -21.84 7.50
C LEU A 212 -13.69 -20.77 6.42
N GLY A 213 -14.15 -21.04 5.20
CA GLY A 213 -13.96 -20.18 4.03
C GLY A 213 -12.50 -20.07 3.59
N ILE A 214 -11.62 -21.00 3.91
CA ILE A 214 -10.21 -21.01 3.50
C ILE A 214 -10.12 -21.39 2.02
N SER A 215 -9.32 -20.67 1.23
CA SER A 215 -9.07 -21.00 -0.18
C SER A 215 -8.28 -22.31 -0.31
N LYS A 216 -8.30 -22.94 -1.49
CA LYS A 216 -7.44 -24.12 -1.72
C LYS A 216 -5.95 -23.72 -1.72
N GLU A 217 -5.65 -22.53 -2.22
CA GLU A 217 -4.30 -21.98 -2.24
C GLU A 217 -3.75 -21.78 -0.83
N ASP A 218 -4.53 -21.17 0.08
CA ASP A 218 -4.13 -20.99 1.48
C ASP A 218 -3.97 -22.35 2.18
N LEU A 219 -4.90 -23.29 1.94
CA LEU A 219 -4.81 -24.62 2.55
C LEU A 219 -3.60 -25.42 2.05
N ALA A 220 -3.12 -25.16 0.84
CA ALA A 220 -1.93 -25.82 0.28
C ALA A 220 -0.63 -25.39 0.98
N ASN A 221 -0.64 -24.30 1.75
CA ASN A 221 0.50 -23.84 2.52
C ASN A 221 0.65 -24.62 3.83
N HIS A 222 1.15 -25.86 3.73
CA HIS A 222 1.30 -26.80 4.82
C HIS A 222 2.59 -27.64 4.72
N ASN A 223 2.97 -28.30 5.83
CA ASN A 223 4.07 -29.27 5.84
C ASN A 223 3.73 -30.53 5.03
N ALA A 224 4.72 -31.40 4.80
CA ALA A 224 4.57 -32.63 4.01
C ALA A 224 3.45 -33.58 4.53
N ASN A 225 3.17 -33.55 5.85
CA ASN A 225 2.15 -34.40 6.47
C ASN A 225 0.75 -33.77 6.45
N GLY A 226 0.60 -32.51 6.03
CA GLY A 226 -0.67 -31.79 6.08
C GLY A 226 -1.23 -31.59 7.50
N THR A 227 -0.35 -31.37 8.47
CA THR A 227 -0.71 -31.19 9.89
C THR A 227 -0.19 -29.89 10.49
N TYR A 228 0.59 -29.11 9.74
CA TYR A 228 1.07 -27.79 10.14
C TYR A 228 0.84 -26.81 8.99
N TYR A 229 0.07 -25.79 9.25
CA TYR A 229 -0.42 -24.85 8.26
C TYR A 229 -0.04 -23.42 8.61
N TYR A 230 0.15 -22.59 7.59
CA TYR A 230 0.13 -21.14 7.67
C TYR A 230 -1.18 -20.65 7.03
N LEU A 231 -2.13 -20.18 7.85
CA LEU A 231 -3.49 -19.87 7.39
C LEU A 231 -3.88 -18.41 7.71
N PRO A 232 -4.40 -17.66 6.74
CA PRO A 232 -5.11 -16.43 7.00
C PRO A 232 -6.54 -16.77 7.49
N LEU A 233 -6.90 -16.32 8.68
CA LEU A 233 -8.20 -16.59 9.31
C LEU A 233 -8.90 -15.28 9.65
N THR A 234 -10.21 -15.21 9.35
CA THR A 234 -11.08 -14.21 9.95
C THR A 234 -11.30 -14.55 11.43
N GLN A 235 -11.78 -13.58 12.22
CA GLN A 235 -12.10 -13.81 13.63
C GLN A 235 -13.08 -14.99 13.80
N LYS A 236 -14.12 -15.06 12.96
CA LYS A 236 -15.10 -16.16 12.95
C LYS A 236 -14.45 -17.51 12.64
N ALA A 237 -13.56 -17.57 11.66
CA ALA A 237 -12.85 -18.79 11.29
C ALA A 237 -11.90 -19.25 12.41
N TYR A 238 -11.18 -18.30 13.03
CA TYR A 238 -10.34 -18.56 14.20
C TYR A 238 -11.15 -19.15 15.37
N GLU A 239 -12.27 -18.53 15.73
CA GLU A 239 -13.13 -19.01 16.82
C GLU A 239 -13.74 -20.39 16.53
N THR A 240 -14.16 -20.62 15.29
CA THR A 240 -14.68 -21.90 14.84
C THR A 240 -13.61 -23.00 14.95
N LEU A 241 -12.42 -22.70 14.44
CA LEU A 241 -11.30 -23.65 14.43
C LEU A 241 -10.78 -23.93 15.85
N SER A 242 -10.73 -22.92 16.72
CA SER A 242 -10.29 -23.05 18.12
C SER A 242 -11.19 -24.01 18.95
N LYS A 243 -12.47 -24.13 18.60
CA LYS A 243 -13.42 -25.06 19.23
C LYS A 243 -13.26 -26.49 18.74
N ARG A 244 -12.52 -26.73 17.67
CA ARG A 244 -12.35 -28.06 17.05
C ARG A 244 -11.17 -28.82 17.66
N THR A 245 -11.22 -29.07 18.96
CA THR A 245 -10.19 -29.81 19.71
C THR A 245 -10.02 -31.27 19.25
N ASP A 246 -10.99 -31.80 18.50
CA ASP A 246 -10.94 -33.09 17.81
C ASP A 246 -9.93 -33.09 16.63
N ILE A 247 -9.65 -31.92 16.06
CA ILE A 247 -8.76 -31.74 14.92
C ILE A 247 -7.53 -30.88 15.30
N VAL A 248 -7.77 -29.76 15.98
CA VAL A 248 -6.74 -28.76 16.29
C VAL A 248 -5.99 -29.15 17.55
N GLU A 249 -4.66 -29.10 17.47
CA GLU A 249 -3.75 -29.21 18.59
C GLU A 249 -3.34 -27.86 19.14
N LYS A 250 -2.96 -26.93 18.23
CA LYS A 250 -2.48 -25.60 18.60
C LYS A 250 -2.77 -24.59 17.50
N ILE A 251 -3.14 -23.35 17.88
CA ILE A 251 -3.21 -22.18 17.00
C ILE A 251 -2.32 -21.11 17.63
N THR A 252 -1.35 -20.59 16.86
CA THR A 252 -0.44 -19.54 17.30
C THR A 252 -0.55 -18.37 16.32
N PRO A 253 -0.85 -17.15 16.80
CA PRO A 253 -0.83 -15.97 15.94
C PRO A 253 0.56 -15.77 15.33
N VAL A 254 0.60 -15.37 14.06
CA VAL A 254 1.82 -14.83 13.48
C VAL A 254 2.03 -13.43 14.06
N VAL A 255 3.22 -13.16 14.52
CA VAL A 255 3.64 -11.85 15.04
C VAL A 255 4.79 -11.35 14.18
N GLU A 256 4.59 -10.23 13.56
CA GLU A 256 5.61 -9.51 12.78
C GLU A 256 6.30 -8.51 13.73
N GLU A 257 7.39 -8.93 14.37
CA GLU A 257 8.07 -8.12 15.40
C GLU A 257 8.82 -6.91 14.82
N HIS A 258 9.34 -7.02 13.59
CA HIS A 258 10.11 -5.95 12.96
C HIS A 258 9.74 -5.80 11.49
N GLY A 259 9.14 -4.67 11.15
CA GLY A 259 8.79 -4.31 9.79
C GLY A 259 9.95 -3.71 9.02
N GLN A 260 10.69 -4.55 8.31
CA GLN A 260 11.65 -4.04 7.33
C GLN A 260 10.92 -3.53 6.08
N GLY A 261 11.36 -2.38 5.54
CA GLY A 261 10.77 -1.79 4.34
C GLY A 261 9.38 -1.19 4.54
N LEU A 262 9.00 -0.87 5.77
CA LEU A 262 7.80 -0.07 6.06
C LEU A 262 8.02 1.40 5.74
N TYR A 263 6.92 2.11 5.49
CA TYR A 263 6.95 3.56 5.34
C TYR A 263 7.15 4.26 6.71
N PRO A 264 8.00 5.29 6.80
CA PRO A 264 8.87 5.81 5.73
C PRO A 264 10.17 5.00 5.61
N VAL A 265 10.63 4.74 4.38
CA VAL A 265 11.84 3.94 4.13
C VAL A 265 13.17 4.66 4.44
N ASN A 266 13.10 5.94 4.80
CA ASN A 266 14.24 6.83 5.05
C ASN A 266 14.38 7.25 6.52
N LYS A 267 13.74 6.50 7.43
CA LYS A 267 13.83 6.69 8.88
C LYS A 267 13.63 5.35 9.60
N TYR A 268 14.38 5.15 10.68
CA TYR A 268 14.10 4.05 11.61
C TYR A 268 12.94 4.43 12.55
N THR A 269 11.90 3.64 12.58
CA THR A 269 10.71 3.89 13.40
C THR A 269 10.49 2.86 14.51
N GLY A 270 11.13 1.70 14.40
CA GLY A 270 10.85 0.55 15.27
C GLY A 270 9.45 -0.06 15.07
N TRP A 271 8.72 0.37 14.04
CA TRP A 271 7.35 -0.12 13.76
C TRP A 271 7.35 -1.50 13.12
N SER A 272 6.24 -2.19 13.26
CA SER A 272 5.93 -3.43 12.55
C SER A 272 4.57 -3.32 11.85
N VAL A 273 4.20 -4.31 11.07
CA VAL A 273 2.86 -4.33 10.44
C VAL A 273 1.73 -4.42 11.45
N ASP A 274 2.00 -4.98 12.63
CA ASP A 274 1.06 -5.19 13.73
C ASP A 274 1.10 -4.07 14.80
N ASN A 275 2.20 -3.28 14.82
CA ASN A 275 2.41 -2.16 15.75
C ASN A 275 3.01 -0.99 14.97
N TYR A 276 2.20 -0.04 14.55
CA TYR A 276 2.52 1.01 13.61
C TYR A 276 2.04 2.39 14.08
N GLY A 277 2.80 3.43 13.85
CA GLY A 277 2.43 4.80 14.23
C GLY A 277 2.75 5.15 15.70
N PRO A 278 2.20 6.26 16.24
CA PRO A 278 1.16 7.09 15.63
C PRO A 278 1.62 7.90 14.42
N LEU A 279 0.72 8.10 13.44
CA LEU A 279 0.97 8.86 12.22
C LEU A 279 -0.26 9.71 11.87
N TRP A 280 -0.10 11.03 11.80
CA TRP A 280 -1.17 11.93 11.39
C TRP A 280 -1.31 11.90 9.86
N ILE A 281 -2.54 11.79 9.38
CA ILE A 281 -2.87 11.72 7.94
C ILE A 281 -3.11 13.15 7.43
N PRO A 282 -2.34 13.63 6.44
CA PRO A 282 -2.47 14.99 5.95
C PRO A 282 -3.86 15.33 5.44
N LYS A 283 -4.30 16.56 5.71
CA LYS A 283 -5.59 17.09 5.31
C LYS A 283 -5.43 18.43 4.63
N ARG A 284 -6.15 18.65 3.57
CA ARG A 284 -6.19 19.90 2.81
C ARG A 284 -6.45 21.09 3.74
N GLY A 285 -5.61 22.12 3.62
CA GLY A 285 -5.72 23.37 4.36
C GLY A 285 -5.20 23.29 5.80
N GLU A 286 -4.84 22.11 6.30
CA GLU A 286 -4.25 21.98 7.64
C GLU A 286 -2.73 22.17 7.56
N THR A 287 -2.20 22.82 8.59
CA THR A 287 -0.77 23.14 8.70
C THR A 287 -0.14 22.31 9.81
N ILE A 288 1.03 21.75 9.52
CA ILE A 288 1.85 21.07 10.53
C ILE A 288 3.18 21.78 10.73
N ALA A 289 3.70 21.73 11.95
CA ALA A 289 5.10 22.08 12.20
C ALA A 289 6.00 21.01 11.57
N LEU A 290 7.04 21.46 10.86
CA LEU A 290 8.06 20.58 10.26
C LEU A 290 9.35 20.62 11.07
N THR A 291 9.85 19.44 11.37
CA THR A 291 11.15 19.21 12.01
C THR A 291 11.92 18.16 11.20
N LEU A 292 13.22 18.05 11.38
CA LEU A 292 13.98 16.96 10.74
C LEU A 292 13.53 15.57 11.21
N ASP A 293 12.94 15.50 12.41
CA ASP A 293 12.46 14.23 12.96
C ASP A 293 11.16 13.75 12.29
N ASN A 294 10.20 14.66 12.01
CA ASN A 294 8.94 14.29 11.37
C ASN A 294 8.95 14.42 9.84
N LEU A 295 9.93 15.10 9.26
CA LEU A 295 10.03 15.32 7.81
C LEU A 295 9.98 14.01 7.00
N PRO A 296 10.63 12.90 7.39
CA PRO A 296 10.56 11.65 6.64
C PRO A 296 9.14 11.13 6.38
N PHE A 297 8.20 11.40 7.28
CA PHE A 297 6.79 11.01 7.13
C PHE A 297 6.05 11.84 6.08
N TYR A 298 6.47 13.09 5.86
CA TYR A 298 5.74 14.05 5.01
C TYR A 298 6.52 14.49 3.78
N GLU A 299 7.77 14.07 3.65
CA GLU A 299 8.65 14.46 2.52
C GLU A 299 8.04 14.05 1.16
N ARG A 300 7.55 12.80 1.04
CA ARG A 300 6.91 12.34 -0.20
C ARG A 300 5.61 13.10 -0.50
N PRO A 301 4.66 13.29 0.42
CA PRO A 301 3.53 14.19 0.23
C PRO A 301 3.93 15.58 -0.27
N ILE A 302 4.86 16.23 0.40
CA ILE A 302 5.25 17.63 0.09
C ILE A 302 5.97 17.73 -1.25
N ALA A 303 7.02 16.93 -1.44
CA ALA A 303 7.88 17.06 -2.61
C ALA A 303 7.28 16.39 -3.85
N VAL A 304 6.77 15.16 -3.70
CA VAL A 304 6.41 14.32 -4.85
C VAL A 304 4.96 14.51 -5.26
N TYR A 305 4.04 14.49 -4.30
CA TYR A 305 2.61 14.58 -4.64
C TYR A 305 2.14 16.01 -4.83
N GLU A 306 2.69 16.96 -4.07
CA GLU A 306 2.35 18.38 -4.20
C GLU A 306 3.38 19.18 -5.01
N GLY A 307 4.43 18.51 -5.52
CA GLY A 307 5.36 19.07 -6.52
C GLY A 307 6.25 20.20 -6.01
N ASN A 308 6.55 20.22 -4.70
CA ASN A 308 7.41 21.26 -4.14
C ASN A 308 8.90 20.88 -4.24
N ASP A 309 9.76 21.88 -4.47
CA ASP A 309 11.19 21.72 -4.28
C ASP A 309 11.52 21.73 -2.78
N LEU A 310 11.73 20.55 -2.21
CA LEU A 310 12.05 20.36 -0.80
C LEU A 310 13.52 20.00 -0.66
N GLN A 311 14.24 20.78 0.15
CA GLN A 311 15.66 20.60 0.40
C GLN A 311 15.95 20.74 1.89
N VAL A 312 16.96 20.00 2.36
CA VAL A 312 17.52 20.16 3.70
C VAL A 312 18.97 20.62 3.56
N ARG A 313 19.31 21.76 4.14
CA ARG A 313 20.66 22.33 4.12
C ARG A 313 21.00 22.82 5.53
N ASP A 314 22.17 22.47 6.02
CA ASP A 314 22.66 22.88 7.34
C ASP A 314 21.65 22.67 8.48
N GLY A 315 20.92 21.54 8.44
CA GLY A 315 19.91 21.19 9.44
C GLY A 315 18.59 21.97 9.35
N LYS A 316 18.39 22.76 8.28
CA LYS A 316 17.18 23.55 8.04
C LYS A 316 16.42 23.04 6.83
N ILE A 317 15.11 23.14 6.89
CA ILE A 317 14.19 22.70 5.82
C ILE A 317 13.88 23.91 4.93
N TYR A 318 14.00 23.73 3.61
CA TYR A 318 13.66 24.72 2.59
C TYR A 318 12.60 24.14 1.66
N ILE A 319 11.51 24.90 1.45
CA ILE A 319 10.46 24.55 0.50
C ILE A 319 10.37 25.67 -0.54
N ASN A 320 10.54 25.33 -1.81
CA ASN A 320 10.58 26.27 -2.93
C ASN A 320 11.60 27.41 -2.70
N GLY A 321 12.75 27.06 -2.15
CA GLY A 321 13.86 28.00 -1.87
C GLY A 321 13.72 28.85 -0.62
N LYS A 322 12.58 28.74 0.13
CA LYS A 322 12.34 29.49 1.36
C LYS A 322 12.51 28.57 2.57
N GLU A 323 13.26 29.02 3.60
CA GLU A 323 13.31 28.34 4.90
C GLU A 323 11.92 28.24 5.51
N SER A 324 11.50 27.03 5.90
CA SER A 324 10.15 26.75 6.39
C SER A 324 10.21 25.80 7.58
N SER A 325 9.51 26.17 8.67
CA SER A 325 9.32 25.36 9.86
C SER A 325 7.90 24.77 9.96
N GLU A 326 7.11 24.98 8.93
CA GLU A 326 5.73 24.50 8.84
C GLU A 326 5.35 24.24 7.37
N TYR A 327 4.29 23.46 7.16
CA TYR A 327 3.73 23.20 5.83
C TYR A 327 2.22 23.06 5.89
N THR A 328 1.53 23.73 4.94
CA THR A 328 0.08 23.61 4.74
C THR A 328 -0.19 22.71 3.54
N PHE A 329 -0.90 21.60 3.73
CA PHE A 329 -1.19 20.64 2.67
C PHE A 329 -2.23 21.17 1.67
N ALA A 330 -1.98 20.97 0.39
CA ALA A 330 -2.86 21.35 -0.70
C ALA A 330 -3.89 20.27 -1.05
N MET A 331 -3.70 19.04 -0.62
CA MET A 331 -4.58 17.89 -0.89
C MET A 331 -4.99 17.14 0.38
N ASP A 332 -6.08 16.37 0.28
CA ASP A 332 -6.45 15.35 1.24
C ASP A 332 -5.69 14.05 0.98
N TYR A 333 -5.37 13.34 2.07
CA TYR A 333 -4.67 12.05 2.01
C TYR A 333 -5.45 10.99 2.77
N TYR A 334 -5.28 9.75 2.34
CA TYR A 334 -5.97 8.60 2.90
C TYR A 334 -4.98 7.52 3.29
N TRP A 335 -5.38 6.68 4.26
CA TRP A 335 -4.62 5.48 4.62
C TRP A 335 -5.39 4.24 4.20
N MET A 336 -4.77 3.45 3.33
CA MET A 336 -5.39 2.32 2.66
C MET A 336 -4.76 1.01 3.10
N GLN A 337 -5.57 0.04 3.57
CA GLN A 337 -5.07 -1.29 3.92
C GLN A 337 -5.90 -2.39 3.26
N GLY A 338 -5.25 -3.55 3.03
CA GLY A 338 -5.95 -4.76 2.62
C GLY A 338 -6.60 -5.48 3.80
N ASP A 339 -7.68 -6.21 3.54
CA ASP A 339 -8.37 -7.00 4.56
C ASP A 339 -7.58 -8.24 4.96
N ASN A 340 -6.75 -8.77 4.05
CA ASN A 340 -5.77 -9.83 4.35
C ASN A 340 -4.49 -9.19 4.92
N ARG A 341 -4.49 -8.87 6.21
CA ARG A 341 -3.55 -7.95 6.87
C ARG A 341 -2.09 -8.34 6.74
N HIS A 342 -1.74 -9.63 6.80
CA HIS A 342 -0.37 -10.11 6.66
C HIS A 342 0.01 -10.50 5.23
N ASN A 343 -0.97 -10.45 4.30
CA ASN A 343 -0.75 -10.71 2.88
C ASN A 343 -1.23 -9.54 2.01
N SER A 344 -0.88 -8.32 2.42
CA SER A 344 -1.25 -7.10 1.70
C SER A 344 -0.09 -6.13 1.65
N LEU A 345 0.32 -5.80 0.43
CA LEU A 345 1.12 -4.62 0.18
C LEU A 345 0.15 -3.42 0.18
N ASP A 346 0.30 -2.49 1.15
CA ASP A 346 -0.62 -1.38 1.40
C ASP A 346 0.07 -0.15 2.01
N SER A 347 -0.67 0.81 2.55
CA SER A 347 -0.12 2.07 3.05
C SER A 347 0.95 1.92 4.12
N ARG A 348 1.02 0.80 4.83
CA ARG A 348 2.12 0.50 5.76
C ARG A 348 3.48 0.44 5.05
N PHE A 349 3.49 0.19 3.73
CA PHE A 349 4.69 0.07 2.90
C PHE A 349 4.94 1.28 2.00
N TRP A 350 3.90 1.85 1.38
CA TRP A 350 4.07 2.99 0.46
C TRP A 350 3.62 4.34 1.02
N GLY A 351 2.98 4.36 2.21
CA GLY A 351 2.51 5.59 2.84
C GLY A 351 1.13 6.03 2.36
N PHE A 352 0.93 7.33 2.34
CA PHE A 352 -0.34 7.97 2.04
C PHE A 352 -0.78 7.81 0.57
N VAL A 353 -2.10 7.77 0.38
CA VAL A 353 -2.73 7.85 -0.93
C VAL A 353 -3.36 9.24 -1.08
N PRO A 354 -2.85 10.10 -1.98
CA PRO A 354 -3.41 11.44 -2.17
C PRO A 354 -4.74 11.39 -2.93
N GLU A 355 -5.57 12.40 -2.74
CA GLU A 355 -6.92 12.46 -3.32
C GLU A 355 -6.94 12.42 -4.85
N ASP A 356 -5.90 12.95 -5.50
CA ASP A 356 -5.78 12.94 -6.96
C ASP A 356 -5.55 11.54 -7.53
N HIS A 357 -5.18 10.56 -6.70
CA HIS A 357 -5.06 9.15 -7.06
C HIS A 357 -6.39 8.38 -6.96
N ILE A 358 -7.40 8.90 -6.26
CA ILE A 358 -8.68 8.21 -6.08
C ILE A 358 -9.43 8.11 -7.42
N VAL A 359 -9.80 6.88 -7.80
CA VAL A 359 -10.52 6.57 -9.04
C VAL A 359 -12.01 6.43 -8.80
N GLY A 360 -12.43 5.63 -7.81
CA GLY A 360 -13.84 5.42 -7.55
C GLY A 360 -14.14 4.31 -6.54
N LYS A 361 -15.44 4.03 -6.36
CA LYS A 361 -15.97 3.03 -5.43
C LYS A 361 -16.46 1.81 -6.20
N PRO A 362 -16.05 0.58 -5.88
CA PRO A 362 -16.70 -0.63 -6.38
C PRO A 362 -18.15 -0.68 -5.89
N ILE A 363 -19.09 -0.85 -6.80
CA ILE A 363 -20.53 -0.85 -6.48
C ILE A 363 -21.22 -2.16 -6.81
N LEU A 364 -20.61 -3.01 -7.64
CA LEU A 364 -21.20 -4.27 -8.09
C LEU A 364 -20.09 -5.23 -8.56
N ILE A 365 -20.18 -6.48 -8.10
CA ILE A 365 -19.50 -7.62 -8.72
C ILE A 365 -20.46 -8.18 -9.76
N TRP A 366 -20.14 -8.04 -11.04
CA TRP A 366 -21.04 -8.47 -12.11
C TRP A 366 -20.67 -9.85 -12.68
N LEU A 367 -19.46 -10.30 -12.45
CA LEU A 367 -18.96 -11.63 -12.79
C LEU A 367 -17.91 -12.05 -11.75
N SER A 368 -17.97 -13.29 -11.29
CA SER A 368 -16.97 -13.88 -10.41
C SER A 368 -16.56 -15.23 -11.00
N LEU A 369 -15.27 -15.35 -11.31
CA LEU A 369 -14.67 -16.59 -11.82
C LEU A 369 -13.89 -17.24 -10.68
N ASP A 370 -14.57 -18.11 -9.92
CA ASP A 370 -13.98 -18.83 -8.79
C ASP A 370 -12.93 -19.86 -9.31
N LYS A 371 -11.66 -19.58 -9.02
CA LYS A 371 -10.57 -20.51 -9.38
C LYS A 371 -10.69 -21.88 -8.71
N ASP A 372 -11.36 -21.94 -7.57
CA ASP A 372 -11.52 -23.15 -6.77
C ASP A 372 -12.66 -24.07 -7.27
N ARG A 373 -13.63 -23.50 -7.98
CA ARG A 373 -14.85 -24.24 -8.42
C ARG A 373 -14.90 -24.53 -9.91
N GLY A 374 -14.12 -23.80 -10.71
CA GLY A 374 -14.25 -23.85 -12.17
C GLY A 374 -15.57 -23.22 -12.64
N TRP A 375 -15.96 -23.52 -13.89
CA TRP A 375 -17.26 -23.18 -14.45
C TRP A 375 -18.35 -24.10 -13.90
#